data_3602bf2f3f46953d5c28ec9de764243b
#
_entry.id   3602bf2f3f46953d5c28ec9de764243b
#
_cell.length_a   1.000
_cell.length_b   1.000
_cell.length_c   1.000
_cell.angle_alpha   90.00
_cell.angle_beta   90.00
_cell.angle_gamma   90.00
#
_symmetry.space_group_name_H-M   'P 1'
#
loop_
_entity.id
_entity.type
_entity.pdbx_description
1 polymer ?
#
loop_
_entity_poly.entity_id
_entity_poly.type
_entity_poly.pdbx_seq_one_letter_code
_entity_poly.pdbx_strand_id
1 'polypeptide(L)'
;MKTILGWSGLHNCYVMLAATLALMLLGTRTLAELSQTCDQAATQVSHELNVPLDVLHAITRVETGRKKDGQFQSWPWTVNMEGADHWFDTENEAKVYVFNKFKQGARNFSVGCFQINYKRHAQNFNSIEDMFDPVKNTQYAAKFLSNLHGDLGNWSDAAAAYHSRTPKFAKIYKARFDSIYQNLTSLKAAADPGVPNRKGSTFLSEATRPGVLGSLVPLGKNGQPSLFNSGGGENG
;
A
#
# COMPACT_ATOMS: atom_id res chain seq x y z
N MET A 1 23.07 -29.05 -64.97
CA MET A 1 21.91 -28.58 -64.24
C MET A 1 22.28 -28.50 -62.75
N LYS A 2 22.48 -27.27 -62.23
CA LYS A 2 22.78 -27.02 -60.83
C LYS A 2 21.54 -26.47 -60.17
N THR A 3 20.95 -27.22 -59.27
CA THR A 3 19.80 -26.85 -58.45
C THR A 3 20.23 -25.86 -57.40
N ILE A 4 19.69 -24.64 -57.50
CA ILE A 4 19.79 -23.59 -56.48
C ILE A 4 18.63 -23.85 -55.52
N LEU A 5 18.87 -24.57 -54.40
CA LEU A 5 17.91 -24.69 -53.31
C LEU A 5 18.11 -23.52 -52.33
N GLY A 6 17.19 -22.69 -52.31
CA GLY A 6 16.36 -22.00 -51.38
C GLY A 6 17.06 -21.45 -50.10
N TRP A 7 17.71 -20.27 -50.23
CA TRP A 7 18.13 -19.45 -49.07
C TRP A 7 16.99 -18.64 -48.45
N SER A 8 15.79 -18.67 -49.02
CA SER A 8 14.63 -17.90 -48.55
C SER A 8 13.87 -18.52 -47.35
N GLY A 9 14.01 -19.84 -47.13
CA GLY A 9 13.31 -20.50 -46.02
C GLY A 9 13.89 -20.25 -44.62
N LEU A 10 15.19 -20.07 -44.52
CA LEU A 10 15.87 -19.83 -43.26
C LEU A 10 15.63 -18.40 -42.74
N HIS A 11 15.57 -17.41 -43.62
CA HIS A 11 15.29 -16.01 -43.21
C HIS A 11 13.90 -15.83 -42.62
N ASN A 12 12.88 -16.47 -43.23
CA ASN A 12 11.52 -16.42 -42.70
C ASN A 12 11.37 -17.09 -41.33
N CYS A 13 12.11 -18.17 -41.08
CA CYS A 13 12.09 -18.87 -39.79
C CYS A 13 12.72 -18.01 -38.68
N TYR A 14 13.83 -17.31 -38.93
CA TYR A 14 14.47 -16.40 -37.97
C TYR A 14 13.62 -15.17 -37.69
N VAL A 15 12.96 -14.59 -38.68
CA VAL A 15 12.08 -13.43 -38.50
C VAL A 15 10.85 -13.80 -37.67
N MET A 16 10.26 -14.98 -37.89
CA MET A 16 9.12 -15.48 -37.10
C MET A 16 9.55 -15.84 -35.69
N LEU A 17 10.71 -16.44 -35.46
CA LEU A 17 11.23 -16.72 -34.10
C LEU A 17 11.56 -15.43 -33.33
N ALA A 18 12.14 -14.44 -34.01
CA ALA A 18 12.44 -13.15 -33.39
C ALA A 18 11.18 -12.36 -33.05
N ALA A 19 10.13 -12.41 -33.88
CA ALA A 19 8.85 -11.77 -33.64
C ALA A 19 8.07 -12.42 -32.48
N THR A 20 8.13 -13.75 -32.33
CA THR A 20 7.50 -14.45 -31.19
C THR A 20 8.24 -14.22 -29.88
N LEU A 21 9.57 -14.13 -29.91
CA LEU A 21 10.37 -13.82 -28.74
C LEU A 21 10.17 -12.36 -28.29
N ALA A 22 10.04 -11.41 -29.22
CA ALA A 22 9.74 -10.01 -28.93
C ALA A 22 8.32 -9.83 -28.36
N LEU A 23 7.35 -10.63 -28.79
CA LEU A 23 5.97 -10.57 -28.28
C LEU A 23 5.86 -11.15 -26.85
N MET A 24 6.73 -12.07 -26.46
CA MET A 24 6.79 -12.60 -25.08
C MET A 24 7.45 -11.63 -24.08
N LEU A 25 8.19 -10.63 -24.56
CA LEU A 25 8.79 -9.58 -23.72
C LEU A 25 7.86 -8.39 -23.46
N LEU A 26 6.73 -8.30 -24.16
CA LEU A 26 5.74 -7.25 -24.04
C LEU A 26 4.59 -7.71 -23.14
N GLY A 27 4.80 -7.72 -21.81
CA GLY A 27 3.64 -7.62 -20.95
C GLY A 27 3.45 -8.62 -19.83
N THR A 28 4.45 -8.90 -19.06
CA THR A 28 4.21 -9.27 -17.67
C THR A 28 4.73 -8.16 -16.79
N ARG A 29 3.85 -7.19 -16.48
CA ARG A 29 4.08 -6.40 -15.27
C ARG A 29 4.13 -7.43 -14.15
N THR A 30 5.31 -7.71 -13.66
CA THR A 30 5.51 -8.72 -12.63
C THR A 30 4.79 -8.23 -11.38
N LEU A 31 4.22 -9.15 -10.60
CA LEU A 31 3.59 -8.83 -9.31
C LEU A 31 4.55 -8.05 -8.39
N ALA A 32 5.85 -8.19 -8.57
CA ALA A 32 6.89 -7.39 -7.95
C ALA A 32 6.79 -5.89 -8.31
N GLU A 33 6.40 -5.54 -9.53
CA GLU A 33 6.22 -4.14 -9.95
C GLU A 33 5.02 -3.49 -9.28
N LEU A 34 3.94 -4.25 -9.04
CA LEU A 34 2.75 -3.74 -8.32
C LEU A 34 3.05 -3.43 -6.85
N SER A 35 3.84 -4.26 -6.18
CA SER A 35 4.22 -4.00 -4.79
C SER A 35 5.15 -2.80 -4.63
N GLN A 36 5.95 -2.50 -5.66
CA GLN A 36 6.82 -1.34 -5.70
C GLN A 36 6.06 -0.03 -5.95
N THR A 37 4.84 -0.08 -6.48
CA THR A 37 4.05 1.11 -6.82
C THR A 37 3.84 2.03 -5.61
N CYS A 38 3.44 1.50 -4.46
CA CYS A 38 3.30 2.29 -3.24
C CYS A 38 4.64 2.80 -2.72
N ASP A 39 5.69 1.99 -2.80
CA ASP A 39 7.03 2.35 -2.32
C ASP A 39 7.68 3.42 -3.21
N GLN A 40 7.47 3.36 -4.53
CA GLN A 40 7.92 4.38 -5.48
C GLN A 40 7.21 5.72 -5.24
N ALA A 41 5.88 5.70 -5.08
CA ALA A 41 5.11 6.88 -4.75
C ALA A 41 5.55 7.48 -3.40
N ALA A 42 5.79 6.64 -2.39
CA ALA A 42 6.30 7.08 -1.09
C ALA A 42 7.69 7.72 -1.21
N THR A 43 8.59 7.13 -2.01
CA THR A 43 9.92 7.68 -2.24
C THR A 43 9.86 9.06 -2.90
N GLN A 44 9.09 9.19 -3.97
CA GLN A 44 8.91 10.47 -4.66
C GLN A 44 8.38 11.54 -3.70
N VAL A 45 7.27 11.25 -3.01
CA VAL A 45 6.58 12.23 -2.16
C VAL A 45 7.36 12.56 -0.89
N SER A 46 8.15 11.62 -0.36
CA SER A 46 9.06 11.85 0.77
C SER A 46 10.01 13.01 0.46
N HIS A 47 10.60 13.01 -0.73
CA HIS A 47 11.49 14.10 -1.19
C HIS A 47 10.75 15.41 -1.43
N GLU A 48 9.53 15.36 -1.98
CA GLU A 48 8.74 16.55 -2.30
C GLU A 48 8.24 17.29 -1.04
N LEU A 49 7.85 16.53 0.00
CA LEU A 49 7.15 17.08 1.17
C LEU A 49 7.94 16.98 2.48
N ASN A 50 9.20 16.51 2.44
CA ASN A 50 10.06 16.32 3.61
C ASN A 50 9.44 15.47 4.73
N VAL A 51 8.64 14.46 4.37
CA VAL A 51 8.16 13.44 5.28
C VAL A 51 9.12 12.26 5.25
N PRO A 52 9.61 11.73 6.39
CA PRO A 52 10.56 10.63 6.37
C PRO A 52 10.03 9.42 5.60
N LEU A 53 10.82 8.89 4.68
CA LEU A 53 10.44 7.75 3.83
C LEU A 53 10.02 6.53 4.66
N ASP A 54 10.74 6.25 5.75
CA ASP A 54 10.45 5.11 6.62
C ASP A 54 9.08 5.25 7.30
N VAL A 55 8.62 6.49 7.56
CA VAL A 55 7.25 6.77 8.06
C VAL A 55 6.22 6.41 7.00
N LEU A 56 6.38 6.87 5.75
CA LEU A 56 5.46 6.57 4.66
C LEU A 56 5.42 5.08 4.37
N HIS A 57 6.57 4.41 4.33
CA HIS A 57 6.66 2.96 4.16
C HIS A 57 5.97 2.19 5.31
N ALA A 58 6.12 2.65 6.55
CA ALA A 58 5.46 2.00 7.68
C ALA A 58 3.93 2.13 7.57
N ILE A 59 3.42 3.32 7.23
CA ILE A 59 1.97 3.54 7.05
C ILE A 59 1.42 2.64 5.93
N THR A 60 2.04 2.62 4.74
CA THR A 60 1.53 1.78 3.63
C THR A 60 1.47 0.30 4.02
N ARG A 61 2.44 -0.18 4.80
CA ARG A 61 2.46 -1.57 5.27
C ARG A 61 1.43 -1.85 6.36
N VAL A 62 1.12 -0.86 7.20
CA VAL A 62 0.01 -0.99 8.16
C VAL A 62 -1.34 -1.01 7.45
N GLU A 63 -1.53 -0.13 6.45
CA GLU A 63 -2.81 0.06 5.76
C GLU A 63 -3.12 -1.06 4.75
N THR A 64 -2.16 -1.41 3.92
CA THR A 64 -2.38 -2.31 2.78
C THR A 64 -1.45 -3.51 2.73
N GLY A 65 -0.61 -3.68 3.78
CA GLY A 65 0.38 -4.74 3.83
C GLY A 65 -0.25 -6.13 3.80
N ARG A 66 0.24 -6.97 2.88
CA ARG A 66 -0.16 -8.37 2.75
C ARG A 66 1.06 -9.25 2.49
N LYS A 67 0.97 -10.52 2.91
CA LYS A 67 1.96 -11.52 2.50
C LYS A 67 1.58 -12.05 1.13
N LYS A 68 2.50 -11.92 0.18
CA LYS A 68 2.42 -12.54 -1.14
C LYS A 68 3.82 -13.04 -1.52
N ASP A 69 3.91 -14.25 -2.03
CA ASP A 69 5.18 -14.88 -2.45
C ASP A 69 6.27 -14.85 -1.36
N GLY A 70 5.86 -15.05 -0.10
CA GLY A 70 6.75 -15.06 1.07
C GLY A 70 7.17 -13.68 1.57
N GLN A 71 6.83 -12.59 0.88
CA GLN A 71 7.19 -11.23 1.27
C GLN A 71 5.99 -10.46 1.83
N PHE A 72 6.24 -9.60 2.83
CA PHE A 72 5.26 -8.66 3.35
C PHE A 72 5.44 -7.30 2.66
N GLN A 73 4.44 -6.91 1.87
CA GLN A 73 4.52 -5.76 0.97
C GLN A 73 3.21 -4.98 0.91
N SER A 74 3.29 -3.69 0.59
CA SER A 74 2.13 -2.82 0.37
C SER A 74 1.42 -3.19 -0.93
N TRP A 75 0.09 -2.93 -1.00
CA TRP A 75 -0.68 -3.26 -2.19
C TRP A 75 -1.53 -2.06 -2.65
N PRO A 76 -1.30 -1.51 -3.85
CA PRO A 76 -1.93 -0.26 -4.28
C PRO A 76 -3.43 -0.40 -4.56
N TRP A 77 -3.86 -1.56 -5.04
CA TRP A 77 -5.25 -1.80 -5.44
C TRP A 77 -6.05 -2.44 -4.30
N THR A 78 -5.94 -1.83 -3.12
CA THR A 78 -6.65 -2.23 -1.91
C THR A 78 -7.83 -1.31 -1.69
N VAL A 79 -8.98 -1.89 -1.39
CA VAL A 79 -10.22 -1.19 -1.09
C VAL A 79 -10.79 -1.74 0.21
N ASN A 80 -11.01 -0.88 1.20
CA ASN A 80 -11.91 -1.21 2.30
C ASN A 80 -13.29 -0.65 1.98
N MET A 81 -14.27 -1.52 1.80
CA MET A 81 -15.64 -1.17 1.48
C MET A 81 -16.53 -1.47 2.67
N GLU A 82 -16.98 -0.41 3.35
CA GLU A 82 -17.91 -0.51 4.50
C GLU A 82 -17.42 -1.46 5.59
N GLY A 83 -16.08 -1.55 5.78
CA GLY A 83 -15.41 -2.37 6.76
C GLY A 83 -14.92 -3.72 6.25
N ALA A 84 -15.16 -4.08 4.99
CA ALA A 84 -14.62 -5.28 4.34
C ALA A 84 -13.44 -4.94 3.44
N ASP A 85 -12.31 -5.63 3.63
CA ASP A 85 -11.11 -5.43 2.83
C ASP A 85 -11.12 -6.29 1.57
N HIS A 86 -10.72 -5.66 0.46
CA HIS A 86 -10.59 -6.30 -0.84
C HIS A 86 -9.27 -5.93 -1.48
N TRP A 87 -8.58 -6.92 -2.05
CA TRP A 87 -7.34 -6.74 -2.81
C TRP A 87 -7.58 -7.17 -4.25
N PHE A 88 -7.28 -6.27 -5.17
CA PHE A 88 -7.43 -6.52 -6.61
C PHE A 88 -6.05 -6.64 -7.25
N ASP A 89 -5.95 -7.40 -8.32
CA ASP A 89 -4.70 -7.56 -9.04
C ASP A 89 -4.43 -6.38 -9.99
N THR A 90 -5.48 -5.65 -10.38
CA THR A 90 -5.36 -4.48 -11.26
C THR A 90 -6.10 -3.27 -10.72
N GLU A 91 -5.62 -2.08 -11.11
CA GLU A 91 -6.27 -0.81 -10.83
C GLU A 91 -7.70 -0.76 -11.36
N ASN A 92 -7.90 -1.28 -12.59
CA ASN A 92 -9.20 -1.27 -13.23
C ASN A 92 -10.23 -2.11 -12.47
N GLU A 93 -9.86 -3.29 -11.98
CA GLU A 93 -10.74 -4.12 -11.15
C GLU A 93 -11.16 -3.39 -9.87
N ALA A 94 -10.20 -2.77 -9.18
CA ALA A 94 -10.48 -1.99 -7.97
C ALA A 94 -11.43 -0.81 -8.26
N LYS A 95 -11.18 -0.07 -9.34
CA LYS A 95 -12.04 1.04 -9.77
C LYS A 95 -13.45 0.57 -10.13
N VAL A 96 -13.58 -0.47 -10.96
CA VAL A 96 -14.88 -1.02 -11.35
C VAL A 96 -15.67 -1.47 -10.13
N TYR A 97 -15.02 -2.14 -9.18
CA TYR A 97 -15.66 -2.54 -7.93
C TYR A 97 -16.19 -1.32 -7.15
N VAL A 98 -15.35 -0.31 -6.93
CA VAL A 98 -15.75 0.89 -6.18
C VAL A 98 -16.86 1.65 -6.89
N PHE A 99 -16.79 1.86 -8.22
CA PHE A 99 -17.84 2.55 -8.97
C PHE A 99 -19.19 1.82 -8.92
N ASN A 100 -19.19 0.50 -8.99
CA ASN A 100 -20.42 -0.28 -8.87
C ASN A 100 -21.04 -0.12 -7.47
N LYS A 101 -20.25 -0.17 -6.42
CA LYS A 101 -20.71 0.08 -5.04
C LYS A 101 -21.16 1.52 -4.84
N PHE A 102 -20.43 2.48 -5.40
CA PHE A 102 -20.79 3.89 -5.35
C PHE A 102 -22.15 4.17 -6.02
N LYS A 103 -22.42 3.57 -7.19
CA LYS A 103 -23.74 3.65 -7.85
C LYS A 103 -24.86 3.03 -7.02
N GLN A 104 -24.53 2.03 -6.18
CA GLN A 104 -25.47 1.42 -5.23
C GLN A 104 -25.65 2.23 -3.96
N GLY A 105 -24.99 3.38 -3.82
CA GLY A 105 -25.13 4.27 -2.67
C GLY A 105 -24.01 4.18 -1.64
N ALA A 106 -23.02 3.28 -1.79
CA ALA A 106 -21.88 3.22 -0.86
C ALA A 106 -21.09 4.53 -0.87
N ARG A 107 -20.74 5.02 0.31
CA ARG A 107 -19.96 6.25 0.50
C ARG A 107 -18.82 6.08 1.51
N ASN A 108 -18.91 5.09 2.39
CA ASN A 108 -17.88 4.83 3.40
C ASN A 108 -16.91 3.76 2.92
N PHE A 109 -15.95 4.17 2.12
CA PHE A 109 -14.90 3.28 1.64
C PHE A 109 -13.53 3.99 1.64
N SER A 110 -12.47 3.20 1.71
CA SER A 110 -11.08 3.67 1.66
C SER A 110 -10.35 3.00 0.52
N VAL A 111 -9.44 3.71 -0.14
CA VAL A 111 -8.74 3.23 -1.33
C VAL A 111 -7.25 3.58 -1.34
N GLY A 112 -6.49 2.78 -2.07
CA GLY A 112 -5.11 3.06 -2.42
C GLY A 112 -4.10 2.72 -1.34
N CYS A 113 -2.85 3.08 -1.59
CA CYS A 113 -1.69 2.76 -0.75
C CYS A 113 -1.84 3.19 0.72
N PHE A 114 -2.50 4.31 0.94
CA PHE A 114 -2.67 4.95 2.25
C PHE A 114 -4.09 4.85 2.80
N GLN A 115 -4.97 4.07 2.17
CA GLN A 115 -6.36 3.84 2.57
C GLN A 115 -7.12 5.14 2.89
N ILE A 116 -7.08 6.10 1.95
CA ILE A 116 -7.78 7.37 2.11
C ILE A 116 -9.29 7.14 2.03
N ASN A 117 -10.02 7.53 3.09
CA ASN A 117 -11.45 7.33 3.19
C ASN A 117 -12.23 8.37 2.36
N TYR A 118 -13.05 7.90 1.43
CA TYR A 118 -13.87 8.73 0.55
C TYR A 118 -14.80 9.66 1.33
N LYS A 119 -15.57 9.13 2.28
CA LYS A 119 -16.57 9.90 3.03
C LYS A 119 -15.96 11.11 3.75
N ARG A 120 -14.69 11.00 4.18
CA ARG A 120 -14.02 12.02 5.00
C ARG A 120 -13.14 12.96 4.18
N HIS A 121 -12.59 12.47 3.07
CA HIS A 121 -11.46 13.14 2.40
C HIS A 121 -11.68 13.38 0.90
N ALA A 122 -12.81 12.95 0.32
CA ALA A 122 -13.05 13.08 -1.12
C ALA A 122 -12.95 14.51 -1.64
N GLN A 123 -13.30 15.51 -0.83
CA GLN A 123 -13.24 16.92 -1.20
C GLN A 123 -11.82 17.44 -1.51
N ASN A 124 -10.80 16.65 -1.19
CA ASN A 124 -9.39 16.99 -1.46
C ASN A 124 -8.88 16.37 -2.77
N PHE A 125 -9.75 15.71 -3.53
CA PHE A 125 -9.44 15.06 -4.79
C PHE A 125 -10.45 15.51 -5.87
N ASN A 126 -10.04 15.52 -7.13
CA ASN A 126 -10.94 15.89 -8.21
C ASN A 126 -11.94 14.76 -8.54
N SER A 127 -11.57 13.51 -8.26
CA SER A 127 -12.38 12.33 -8.55
C SER A 127 -11.98 11.11 -7.71
N ILE A 128 -12.77 10.05 -7.80
CA ILE A 128 -12.43 8.75 -7.20
C ILE A 128 -11.17 8.17 -7.87
N GLU A 129 -11.00 8.39 -9.17
CA GLU A 129 -9.80 7.96 -9.91
C GLU A 129 -8.54 8.61 -9.36
N ASP A 130 -8.59 9.91 -9.01
CA ASP A 130 -7.48 10.61 -8.37
C ASP A 130 -7.14 10.02 -7.01
N MET A 131 -8.12 9.51 -6.28
CA MET A 131 -7.87 8.82 -5.01
C MET A 131 -7.15 7.47 -5.20
N PHE A 132 -7.29 6.84 -6.37
CA PHE A 132 -6.56 5.62 -6.73
C PHE A 132 -5.16 5.89 -7.28
N ASP A 133 -4.88 7.10 -7.78
CA ASP A 133 -3.54 7.45 -8.26
C ASP A 133 -2.54 7.34 -7.10
N PRO A 134 -1.50 6.49 -7.19
CA PRO A 134 -0.60 6.23 -6.08
C PRO A 134 0.14 7.47 -5.59
N VAL A 135 0.51 8.38 -6.50
CA VAL A 135 1.24 9.60 -6.15
C VAL A 135 0.32 10.60 -5.45
N LYS A 136 -0.89 10.84 -6.00
CA LYS A 136 -1.87 11.76 -5.39
C LYS A 136 -2.36 11.24 -4.04
N ASN A 137 -2.61 9.92 -3.93
CA ASN A 137 -2.97 9.26 -2.67
C ASN A 137 -1.89 9.47 -1.62
N THR A 138 -0.61 9.27 -1.99
CA THR A 138 0.54 9.48 -1.11
C THR A 138 0.73 10.95 -0.75
N GLN A 139 0.60 11.88 -1.71
CA GLN A 139 0.74 13.32 -1.45
C GLN A 139 -0.28 13.83 -0.44
N TYR A 140 -1.53 13.37 -0.57
CA TYR A 140 -2.56 13.71 0.41
C TYR A 140 -2.24 13.15 1.80
N ALA A 141 -1.89 11.87 1.87
CA ALA A 141 -1.53 11.21 3.12
C ALA A 141 -0.33 11.88 3.81
N ALA A 142 0.71 12.20 3.05
CA ALA A 142 1.91 12.85 3.56
C ALA A 142 1.61 14.24 4.14
N LYS A 143 0.80 15.06 3.44
CA LYS A 143 0.36 16.37 3.95
C LYS A 143 -0.44 16.21 5.24
N PHE A 144 -1.36 15.25 5.28
CA PHE A 144 -2.18 14.99 6.47
C PHE A 144 -1.32 14.51 7.65
N LEU A 145 -0.39 13.58 7.42
CA LEU A 145 0.57 13.11 8.42
C LEU A 145 1.49 14.23 8.92
N SER A 146 1.96 15.11 8.02
CA SER A 146 2.80 16.26 8.38
C SER A 146 2.06 17.23 9.31
N ASN A 147 0.79 17.51 9.04
CA ASN A 147 -0.03 18.34 9.91
C ASN A 147 -0.20 17.70 11.30
N LEU A 148 -0.52 16.40 11.34
CA LEU A 148 -0.62 15.67 12.60
C LEU A 148 0.69 15.63 13.38
N HIS A 149 1.82 15.49 12.67
CA HIS A 149 3.14 15.57 13.29
C HIS A 149 3.43 16.96 13.87
N GLY A 150 3.05 18.02 13.17
CA GLY A 150 3.14 19.39 13.68
C GLY A 150 2.36 19.61 14.98
N ASP A 151 1.16 19.00 15.06
CA ASP A 151 0.29 19.08 16.24
C ASP A 151 0.80 18.24 17.44
N LEU A 152 1.36 17.05 17.17
CA LEU A 152 1.63 16.02 18.17
C LEU A 152 3.12 15.84 18.50
N GLY A 153 4.03 16.39 17.69
CA GLY A 153 5.46 16.45 17.94
C GLY A 153 6.25 15.18 17.62
N ASN A 154 5.58 14.07 17.26
CA ASN A 154 6.26 12.83 16.88
C ASN A 154 5.44 11.99 15.88
N TRP A 155 6.15 11.17 15.07
CA TRP A 155 5.54 10.39 13.98
C TRP A 155 4.66 9.23 14.47
N SER A 156 4.97 8.64 15.63
CA SER A 156 4.18 7.53 16.18
C SER A 156 2.78 7.99 16.60
N ASP A 157 2.67 9.15 17.22
CA ASP A 157 1.38 9.73 17.62
C ASP A 157 0.65 10.29 16.39
N ALA A 158 1.37 10.88 15.45
CA ALA A 158 0.81 11.29 14.16
C ALA A 158 0.20 10.10 13.39
N ALA A 159 0.91 8.97 13.31
CA ALA A 159 0.41 7.74 12.71
C ALA A 159 -0.82 7.19 13.44
N ALA A 160 -0.83 7.21 14.76
CA ALA A 160 -1.98 6.81 15.56
C ALA A 160 -3.21 7.68 15.25
N ALA A 161 -3.03 9.02 15.23
CA ALA A 161 -4.10 9.98 14.94
C ALA A 161 -4.54 9.95 13.47
N TYR A 162 -3.65 9.60 12.54
CA TYR A 162 -3.97 9.37 11.14
C TYR A 162 -5.07 8.31 11.00
N HIS A 163 -4.92 7.20 11.71
CA HIS A 163 -5.90 6.12 11.71
C HIS A 163 -7.15 6.48 12.51
N SER A 164 -7.00 6.94 13.74
CA SER A 164 -8.13 7.26 14.61
C SER A 164 -7.74 8.16 15.78
N ARG A 165 -8.62 9.09 16.11
CA ARG A 165 -8.51 9.87 17.37
C ARG A 165 -9.12 9.15 18.59
N THR A 166 -9.79 8.02 18.38
CA THR A 166 -10.33 7.20 19.47
C THR A 166 -9.21 6.44 20.17
N PRO A 167 -8.96 6.64 21.48
CA PRO A 167 -7.77 6.12 22.17
C PRO A 167 -7.54 4.61 22.02
N LYS A 168 -8.60 3.83 22.06
CA LYS A 168 -8.55 2.36 21.90
C LYS A 168 -7.95 1.96 20.55
N PHE A 169 -8.42 2.57 19.46
CA PHE A 169 -7.98 2.27 18.09
C PHE A 169 -6.61 2.89 17.81
N ALA A 170 -6.39 4.13 18.23
CA ALA A 170 -5.12 4.81 18.12
C ALA A 170 -3.99 4.00 18.75
N LYS A 171 -4.18 3.45 19.97
CA LYS A 171 -3.19 2.64 20.67
C LYS A 171 -2.79 1.38 19.91
N ILE A 172 -3.78 0.66 19.37
CA ILE A 172 -3.53 -0.58 18.59
C ILE A 172 -2.76 -0.27 17.31
N TYR A 173 -3.19 0.77 16.60
CA TYR A 173 -2.54 1.20 15.37
C TYR A 173 -1.10 1.67 15.62
N LYS A 174 -0.89 2.49 16.67
CA LYS A 174 0.43 2.96 17.08
C LYS A 174 1.40 1.81 17.31
N ALA A 175 1.00 0.80 18.07
CA ALA A 175 1.86 -0.34 18.38
C ALA A 175 2.28 -1.10 17.09
N ARG A 176 1.37 -1.23 16.12
CA ARG A 176 1.67 -1.87 14.84
C ARG A 176 2.59 -1.01 13.97
N PHE A 177 2.30 0.29 13.90
CA PHE A 177 3.17 1.24 13.21
C PHE A 177 4.59 1.21 13.78
N ASP A 178 4.73 1.33 15.11
CA ASP A 178 6.02 1.36 15.79
C ASP A 178 6.84 0.09 15.50
N SER A 179 6.19 -1.07 15.53
CA SER A 179 6.86 -2.35 15.20
C SER A 179 7.40 -2.37 13.77
N ILE A 180 6.62 -1.93 12.79
CA ILE A 180 7.05 -1.90 11.39
C ILE A 180 8.12 -0.82 11.17
N TYR A 181 7.92 0.37 11.73
CA TYR A 181 8.83 1.50 11.61
C TYR A 181 10.22 1.18 12.19
N GLN A 182 10.28 0.54 13.37
CA GLN A 182 11.52 0.10 13.98
C GLN A 182 12.25 -0.96 13.13
N ASN A 183 11.52 -1.90 12.54
CA ASN A 183 12.11 -2.89 11.65
C ASN A 183 12.74 -2.24 10.41
N LEU A 184 12.04 -1.29 9.77
CA LEU A 184 12.54 -0.58 8.59
C LEU A 184 13.81 0.22 8.91
N THR A 185 13.81 0.96 10.02
CA THR A 185 14.96 1.77 10.45
C THR A 185 16.15 0.92 10.87
N SER A 186 15.92 -0.22 11.52
CA SER A 186 16.98 -1.18 11.90
C SER A 186 17.64 -1.82 10.69
N LEU A 187 16.87 -2.21 9.68
CA LEU A 187 17.41 -2.77 8.43
C LEU A 187 18.25 -1.75 7.69
N LYS A 188 17.83 -0.48 7.67
CA LYS A 188 18.59 0.61 7.06
C LYS A 188 19.91 0.85 7.78
N ALA A 189 19.87 0.89 9.12
CA ALA A 189 21.08 1.03 9.94
C ALA A 189 22.07 -0.16 9.76
N ALA A 190 21.57 -1.37 9.55
CA ALA A 190 22.39 -2.55 9.29
C ALA A 190 22.99 -2.56 7.88
N ALA A 191 22.37 -1.90 6.92
CA ALA A 191 22.84 -1.78 5.53
C ALA A 191 23.84 -0.64 5.33
N ASP A 192 24.00 0.27 6.29
CA ASP A 192 24.97 1.36 6.25
C ASP A 192 26.30 0.89 6.91
N PRO A 193 27.41 0.69 6.13
CA PRO A 193 28.69 0.22 6.65
C PRO A 193 29.39 1.22 7.59
N GLY A 194 28.89 2.45 7.72
CA GLY A 194 29.42 3.50 8.59
C GLY A 194 28.85 3.49 10.02
N VAL A 195 27.82 2.71 10.32
CA VAL A 195 27.24 2.65 11.67
C VAL A 195 27.83 1.47 12.45
N PRO A 196 28.51 1.69 13.61
CA PRO A 196 29.01 0.58 14.42
C PRO A 196 27.86 -0.31 14.87
N ASN A 197 27.97 -1.60 14.51
CA ASN A 197 26.98 -2.66 14.78
C ASN A 197 26.67 -2.72 16.31
N ARG A 198 25.61 -2.07 16.76
CA ARG A 198 25.07 -2.30 18.10
C ARG A 198 24.46 -3.70 18.09
N LYS A 199 25.13 -4.62 18.77
CA LYS A 199 24.77 -6.03 18.95
C LYS A 199 23.27 -6.23 19.08
N GLY A 200 22.79 -7.17 18.26
CA GLY A 200 21.43 -7.54 18.03
C GLY A 200 20.57 -7.67 19.26
N SER A 201 19.44 -7.01 19.18
CA SER A 201 18.27 -7.38 19.94
C SER A 201 17.65 -8.58 19.22
N THR A 202 17.73 -9.72 19.88
CA THR A 202 17.16 -11.02 19.44
C THR A 202 15.65 -10.97 19.55
N PHE A 203 14.97 -10.39 18.57
CA PHE A 203 13.49 -10.33 18.54
C PHE A 203 12.86 -11.07 17.36
N LEU A 204 13.63 -11.95 16.67
CA LEU A 204 13.09 -12.72 15.54
C LEU A 204 12.54 -14.10 15.91
N SER A 205 12.42 -14.46 17.20
CA SER A 205 12.11 -15.85 17.57
C SER A 205 10.69 -16.08 18.10
N GLU A 206 9.80 -15.08 18.14
CA GLU A 206 8.46 -15.33 18.75
C GLU A 206 7.25 -14.88 17.92
N ALA A 207 7.43 -14.65 16.63
CA ALA A 207 6.31 -14.36 15.70
C ALA A 207 5.85 -15.59 14.90
N THR A 208 6.01 -16.81 15.45
CA THR A 208 5.51 -18.04 14.82
C THR A 208 4.18 -18.43 15.44
N ARG A 209 3.14 -17.60 15.25
CA ARG A 209 1.76 -18.07 15.28
C ARG A 209 1.14 -17.84 13.92
N PRO A 210 0.71 -18.88 13.20
CA PRO A 210 -0.04 -18.74 11.96
C PRO A 210 -1.47 -18.31 12.33
N GLY A 211 -1.79 -17.07 12.16
CA GLY A 211 -3.13 -16.56 12.44
C GLY A 211 -3.27 -15.09 12.12
N VAL A 212 -3.88 -14.80 10.97
CA VAL A 212 -4.55 -13.53 10.65
C VAL A 212 -3.62 -12.32 10.58
N LEU A 213 -2.89 -12.18 9.46
CA LEU A 213 -2.37 -10.90 8.98
C LEU A 213 -3.30 -10.40 7.86
N GLY A 214 -4.54 -10.19 8.20
CA GLY A 214 -5.48 -9.36 7.48
C GLY A 214 -5.53 -8.00 8.16
N SER A 215 -6.00 -6.97 7.46
CA SER A 215 -6.24 -5.63 8.00
C SER A 215 -6.68 -5.68 9.47
N LEU A 216 -5.99 -4.93 10.34
CA LEU A 216 -6.34 -4.84 11.76
C LEU A 216 -7.52 -3.90 11.97
N VAL A 217 -8.63 -4.27 11.39
CA VAL A 217 -9.91 -3.71 11.77
C VAL A 217 -10.38 -4.47 13.01
N PRO A 218 -10.65 -3.81 14.14
CA PRO A 218 -11.29 -4.49 15.25
C PRO A 218 -12.64 -5.03 14.80
N LEU A 219 -12.85 -6.33 14.94
CA LEU A 219 -14.16 -6.95 14.77
C LEU A 219 -15.13 -6.28 15.75
N GLY A 220 -16.18 -5.65 15.22
CA GLY A 220 -17.33 -5.21 16.02
C GLY A 220 -17.97 -6.43 16.70
N LYS A 221 -18.83 -6.20 17.69
CA LYS A 221 -19.49 -7.25 18.49
C LYS A 221 -20.22 -8.34 17.69
N ASN A 222 -20.37 -8.17 16.38
CA ASN A 222 -21.02 -9.11 15.45
C ASN A 222 -20.04 -9.71 14.42
N GLY A 223 -18.73 -9.74 14.70
CA GLY A 223 -17.76 -10.40 13.82
C GLY A 223 -17.45 -9.67 12.50
N GLN A 224 -17.94 -8.47 12.31
CA GLN A 224 -17.64 -7.67 11.13
C GLN A 224 -16.52 -6.67 11.40
N PRO A 225 -15.51 -6.60 10.52
CA PRO A 225 -14.45 -5.60 10.62
C PRO A 225 -15.01 -4.21 10.32
N SER A 226 -14.95 -3.28 11.28
CA SER A 226 -15.29 -1.87 11.04
C SER A 226 -14.09 -0.99 11.30
N LEU A 227 -13.53 -0.43 10.24
CA LEU A 227 -12.43 0.56 10.31
C LEU A 227 -12.90 1.90 10.90
N PHE A 228 -14.19 2.17 10.87
CA PHE A 228 -14.73 3.47 11.27
C PHE A 228 -16.08 3.31 11.98
N ASN A 229 -16.04 3.15 13.30
CA ASN A 229 -17.23 3.44 14.08
C ASN A 229 -17.29 4.97 14.26
N SER A 230 -18.21 5.59 13.53
CA SER A 230 -18.60 6.98 13.73
C SER A 230 -19.25 7.09 15.09
N GLY A 231 -18.49 7.50 16.10
CA GLY A 231 -19.08 8.09 17.29
C GLY A 231 -19.83 9.35 16.88
N GLY A 232 -21.14 9.26 16.72
CA GLY A 232 -22.03 10.39 16.74
C GLY A 232 -21.88 11.04 18.10
N GLY A 233 -21.29 12.20 18.16
CA GLY A 233 -21.40 13.14 19.26
C GLY A 233 -22.58 14.04 18.95
N GLU A 234 -23.76 13.73 19.46
CA GLU A 234 -24.71 14.76 19.80
C GLU A 234 -24.07 15.63 20.90
N ASN A 235 -24.02 16.92 20.67
CA ASN A 235 -24.52 17.95 21.60
C ASN A 235 -24.00 19.33 21.20
N GLY A 236 -24.95 20.30 21.17
CA GLY A 236 -24.76 21.75 21.25
C GLY A 236 -24.77 22.46 19.92
#